data_da2d229bbd9e59e3e80cca401bb811c2
#
_entry.id   da2d229bbd9e59e3e80cca401bb811c2
#
_cell.length_a   1.000
_cell.length_b   1.000
_cell.length_c   1.000
_cell.angle_alpha   90.00
_cell.angle_beta   90.00
_cell.angle_gamma   90.00
#
_symmetry.space_group_name_H-M   'P 1'
#
loop_
_entity.id
_entity.type
_entity.pdbx_description
1 polymer ?
#
loop_
_entity_poly.entity_id
_entity_poly.type
_entity_poly.pdbx_seq_one_letter_code
_entity_poly.pdbx_strand_id
1 'polypeptide(L)'
;MTGVCSSTGLAYVEGPITGYRIAKSSYGPLNPLPRSAGAVDRSSWSRFDTPGSTVYLAGDRRTAYAETLAMARVGKDFRDAVAFAARQFGLPVEAAQKMIQDDWNRNGNMLPGWLPANWRDGRLMYTLRISEPIRWVDLTAAESIAALNRHLGQQLDHAFGIGTVTLGTLAGEDREATTAIAEWLREQVLDDGNYAAGVRAHSKYGGGLCWAYWLRRQDDRLGPDPVQIQAEAEIHRNDADLNHVLSLYGLECR
;
A
#
# COMPACT_ATOMS: atom_id res chain seq x y z
N MET A 1 -22.47 -4.02 6.25
CA MET A 1 -22.93 -5.41 6.48
C MET A 1 -21.74 -6.33 6.22
N THR A 2 -21.67 -7.49 6.88
CA THR A 2 -20.64 -8.50 6.61
C THR A 2 -21.30 -9.79 6.19
N GLY A 3 -20.69 -10.54 5.29
CA GLY A 3 -21.21 -11.83 4.83
C GLY A 3 -20.11 -12.68 4.22
N VAL A 4 -20.48 -13.91 3.85
CA VAL A 4 -19.62 -14.83 3.11
C VAL A 4 -20.33 -15.17 1.80
N CYS A 5 -19.65 -14.99 0.69
CA CYS A 5 -20.16 -15.31 -0.64
C CYS A 5 -20.33 -16.82 -0.78
N SER A 6 -21.52 -17.27 -1.13
CA SER A 6 -21.85 -18.71 -1.20
C SER A 6 -21.11 -19.43 -2.32
N SER A 7 -20.87 -18.75 -3.45
CA SER A 7 -20.22 -19.33 -4.62
C SER A 7 -18.69 -19.38 -4.49
N THR A 8 -18.07 -18.37 -3.89
CA THR A 8 -16.61 -18.27 -3.80
C THR A 8 -16.05 -18.65 -2.43
N GLY A 9 -16.87 -18.56 -1.38
CA GLY A 9 -16.43 -18.70 0.01
C GLY A 9 -15.68 -17.48 0.56
N LEU A 10 -15.58 -16.39 -0.20
CA LEU A 10 -14.91 -15.17 0.23
C LEU A 10 -15.77 -14.39 1.23
N ALA A 11 -15.19 -14.00 2.34
CA ALA A 11 -15.83 -13.04 3.23
C ALA A 11 -15.80 -11.65 2.61
N TYR A 12 -16.89 -10.90 2.79
CA TYR A 12 -16.97 -9.52 2.31
C TYR A 12 -17.55 -8.57 3.35
N VAL A 13 -17.20 -7.31 3.20
CA VAL A 13 -17.80 -6.19 3.93
C VAL A 13 -18.52 -5.32 2.91
N GLU A 14 -19.78 -4.99 3.18
CA GLU A 14 -20.61 -4.12 2.34
C GLU A 14 -20.87 -2.81 3.04
N GLY A 15 -20.80 -1.72 2.30
CA GLY A 15 -21.20 -0.40 2.75
C GLY A 15 -20.25 0.69 2.25
N PRO A 16 -20.67 1.94 2.48
CA PRO A 16 -19.85 3.07 2.14
C PRO A 16 -18.59 3.09 3.00
N ILE A 17 -17.50 3.57 2.44
CA ILE A 17 -16.27 3.83 3.18
C ILE A 17 -15.87 5.29 3.06
N THR A 18 -15.23 5.78 4.11
CA THR A 18 -14.45 7.02 4.07
C THR A 18 -13.02 6.64 4.42
N GLY A 19 -12.07 7.05 3.59
CA GLY A 19 -10.66 6.73 3.78
C GLY A 19 -9.76 7.91 3.44
N TYR A 20 -8.52 7.80 3.87
CA TYR A 20 -7.48 8.81 3.71
C TYR A 20 -6.44 8.34 2.71
N ARG A 21 -6.01 9.27 1.86
CA ARG A 21 -4.95 9.03 0.88
C ARG A 21 -4.00 10.21 0.80
N ILE A 22 -2.71 9.94 0.78
CA ILE A 22 -1.70 10.95 0.46
C ILE A 22 -1.32 10.78 -1.00
N ALA A 23 -1.46 11.85 -1.79
CA ALA A 23 -1.07 11.86 -3.19
C ALA A 23 -0.39 13.17 -3.56
N LYS A 24 0.41 13.14 -4.64
CA LYS A 24 0.98 14.38 -5.18
C LYS A 24 -0.15 15.29 -5.66
N SER A 25 -0.09 16.56 -5.27
CA SER A 25 -1.09 17.57 -5.68
C SER A 25 -1.23 17.69 -7.21
N SER A 26 -0.12 17.52 -7.93
CA SER A 26 -0.09 17.57 -9.41
C SER A 26 -0.84 16.44 -10.11
N TYR A 27 -1.05 15.29 -9.43
CA TYR A 27 -1.75 14.13 -10.02
C TYR A 27 -3.16 13.96 -9.46
N GLY A 28 -3.43 14.52 -8.28
CA GLY A 28 -4.67 14.28 -7.56
C GLY A 28 -4.78 12.86 -6.98
N PRO A 29 -5.88 12.58 -6.26
CA PRO A 29 -6.01 11.32 -5.52
C PRO A 29 -6.50 10.12 -6.35
N LEU A 30 -7.08 10.35 -7.54
CA LEU A 30 -7.74 9.31 -8.34
C LEU A 30 -7.00 9.01 -9.66
N ASN A 31 -5.73 9.39 -9.76
CA ASN A 31 -4.89 9.13 -10.93
C ASN A 31 -3.66 8.29 -10.56
N PRO A 32 -3.84 7.03 -10.14
CA PRO A 32 -2.74 6.10 -9.91
C PRO A 32 -2.07 5.75 -11.24
N LEU A 33 -0.83 5.26 -11.17
CA LEU A 33 -0.14 4.72 -12.34
C LEU A 33 -0.83 3.41 -12.77
N PRO A 34 -1.43 3.33 -13.99
CA PRO A 34 -2.04 2.11 -14.47
C PRO A 34 -1.00 0.99 -14.63
N ARG A 35 -1.40 -0.23 -14.31
CA ARG A 35 -0.56 -1.42 -14.46
C ARG A 35 -0.90 -2.16 -15.75
N SER A 36 0.13 -2.61 -16.46
CA SER A 36 -0.05 -3.36 -17.70
C SER A 36 -0.32 -4.85 -17.42
N ALA A 37 -1.30 -5.43 -18.10
CA ALA A 37 -1.57 -6.87 -18.05
C ALA A 37 -0.39 -7.73 -18.52
N GLY A 38 0.48 -7.19 -19.38
CA GLY A 38 1.67 -7.88 -19.89
C GLY A 38 2.95 -7.62 -19.09
N ALA A 39 2.86 -7.02 -17.91
CA ALA A 39 4.05 -6.77 -17.10
C ALA A 39 4.68 -8.09 -16.63
N VAL A 40 5.95 -8.30 -17.01
CA VAL A 40 6.75 -9.46 -16.60
C VAL A 40 7.32 -9.26 -15.20
N ASP A 41 7.70 -8.03 -14.85
CA ASP A 41 8.21 -7.66 -13.53
C ASP A 41 7.17 -6.83 -12.77
N ARG A 42 6.75 -7.34 -11.61
CA ARG A 42 5.80 -6.69 -10.70
C ARG A 42 6.44 -6.17 -9.42
N SER A 43 7.76 -6.16 -9.31
CA SER A 43 8.48 -5.73 -8.10
C SER A 43 8.12 -4.31 -7.66
N SER A 44 7.78 -3.42 -8.62
CA SER A 44 7.34 -2.05 -8.38
C SER A 44 5.83 -1.91 -8.09
N TRP A 45 5.07 -3.00 -8.14
CA TRP A 45 3.63 -2.98 -7.87
C TRP A 45 3.36 -2.96 -6.37
N SER A 46 2.20 -2.46 -5.99
CA SER A 46 1.70 -2.60 -4.62
C SER A 46 1.01 -3.95 -4.47
N ARG A 47 0.86 -4.42 -3.22
CA ARG A 47 0.39 -5.79 -2.89
C ARG A 47 -0.89 -6.25 -3.61
N PHE A 48 -1.81 -5.34 -3.82
CA PHE A 48 -3.11 -5.64 -4.41
C PHE A 48 -3.36 -4.85 -5.69
N ASP A 49 -2.27 -4.44 -6.36
CA ASP A 49 -2.38 -3.93 -7.71
C ASP A 49 -2.82 -5.06 -8.65
N THR A 50 -3.63 -4.69 -9.61
CA THR A 50 -4.08 -5.55 -10.71
C THR A 50 -3.82 -4.82 -12.03
N PRO A 51 -3.85 -5.47 -13.18
CA PRO A 51 -3.90 -4.76 -14.45
C PRO A 51 -4.99 -3.68 -14.42
N GLY A 52 -4.66 -2.47 -14.86
CA GLY A 52 -5.48 -1.28 -14.69
C GLY A 52 -5.05 -0.42 -13.51
N SER A 53 -5.97 0.27 -12.90
CA SER A 53 -5.75 1.33 -11.92
C SER A 53 -6.24 0.94 -10.52
N THR A 54 -5.36 1.04 -9.53
CA THR A 54 -5.69 0.72 -8.13
C THR A 54 -5.43 1.93 -7.23
N VAL A 55 -6.43 2.32 -6.46
CA VAL A 55 -6.34 3.40 -5.45
C VAL A 55 -6.31 2.80 -4.06
N TYR A 56 -5.30 3.17 -3.27
CA TYR A 56 -5.17 2.76 -1.88
C TYR A 56 -5.70 3.83 -0.93
N LEU A 57 -6.49 3.40 0.05
CA LEU A 57 -7.03 4.24 1.11
C LEU A 57 -6.68 3.64 2.47
N ALA A 58 -6.44 4.50 3.44
CA ALA A 58 -6.26 4.12 4.84
C ALA A 58 -7.48 4.52 5.67
N GLY A 59 -7.78 3.78 6.73
CA GLY A 59 -8.93 4.05 7.60
C GLY A 59 -8.76 5.29 8.48
N ASP A 60 -7.53 5.72 8.68
CA ASP A 60 -7.19 6.91 9.46
C ASP A 60 -5.94 7.58 8.89
N ARG A 61 -5.71 8.84 9.29
CA ARG A 61 -4.61 9.68 8.81
C ARG A 61 -3.24 9.09 9.16
N ARG A 62 -3.10 8.55 10.37
CA ARG A 62 -1.85 7.96 10.85
C ARG A 62 -1.45 6.75 10.01
N THR A 63 -2.41 5.87 9.70
CA THR A 63 -2.21 4.74 8.80
C THR A 63 -1.82 5.20 7.39
N ALA A 64 -2.43 6.29 6.86
CA ALA A 64 -2.06 6.86 5.57
C ALA A 64 -0.60 7.35 5.55
N TYR A 65 -0.15 8.02 6.61
CA TYR A 65 1.26 8.41 6.76
C TYR A 65 2.16 7.17 6.87
N ALA A 66 1.79 6.19 7.69
CA ALA A 66 2.60 4.99 7.90
C ALA A 66 2.83 4.22 6.59
N GLU A 67 1.79 4.02 5.79
CA GLU A 67 1.91 3.35 4.47
C GLU A 67 2.75 4.17 3.49
N THR A 68 2.57 5.49 3.46
CA THR A 68 3.29 6.34 2.49
C THR A 68 4.76 6.53 2.86
N LEU A 69 5.08 6.60 4.15
CA LEU A 69 6.43 6.85 4.64
C LEU A 69 7.25 5.58 4.87
N ALA A 70 6.64 4.41 4.78
CA ALA A 70 7.31 3.14 5.04
C ALA A 70 8.56 2.94 4.15
N MET A 71 8.52 3.39 2.90
CA MET A 71 9.65 3.31 1.96
C MET A 71 10.83 4.23 2.32
N ALA A 72 10.58 5.28 3.10
CA ALA A 72 11.63 6.22 3.52
C ALA A 72 12.41 5.74 4.77
N ARG A 73 11.99 4.63 5.38
CA ARG A 73 12.67 4.06 6.55
C ARG A 73 14.07 3.62 6.19
N VAL A 74 14.97 3.77 7.14
CA VAL A 74 16.34 3.26 7.00
C VAL A 74 16.32 1.74 6.92
N GLY A 75 16.49 1.20 5.73
CA GLY A 75 16.49 -0.23 5.47
C GLY A 75 17.73 -0.95 6.01
N LYS A 76 17.66 -2.29 6.03
CA LYS A 76 18.79 -3.14 6.41
C LYS A 76 20.00 -2.89 5.50
N ASP A 77 19.79 -2.77 4.19
CA ASP A 77 20.85 -2.61 3.20
C ASP A 77 21.68 -1.35 3.44
N PHE A 78 21.03 -0.22 3.82
CA PHE A 78 21.76 0.98 4.20
C PHE A 78 22.59 0.78 5.47
N ARG A 79 22.02 0.14 6.50
CA ARG A 79 22.76 -0.15 7.74
C ARG A 79 23.95 -1.07 7.48
N ASP A 80 23.77 -2.08 6.64
CA ASP A 80 24.84 -3.00 6.25
C ASP A 80 25.94 -2.28 5.45
N ALA A 81 25.57 -1.37 4.54
CA ALA A 81 26.51 -0.54 3.79
C ALA A 81 27.30 0.39 4.71
N VAL A 82 26.66 1.03 5.68
CA VAL A 82 27.34 1.86 6.71
C VAL A 82 28.27 1.01 7.53
N ALA A 83 27.85 -0.16 8.01
CA ALA A 83 28.68 -1.06 8.81
C ALA A 83 29.88 -1.60 7.98
N PHE A 84 29.68 -1.86 6.69
CA PHE A 84 30.77 -2.23 5.79
C PHE A 84 31.77 -1.09 5.64
N ALA A 85 31.31 0.13 5.35
CA ALA A 85 32.17 1.31 5.23
C ALA A 85 32.96 1.58 6.54
N ALA A 86 32.28 1.49 7.69
CA ALA A 86 32.92 1.62 9.00
C ALA A 86 34.11 0.66 9.17
N ARG A 87 33.91 -0.62 8.80
CA ARG A 87 34.98 -1.62 8.85
C ARG A 87 36.11 -1.31 7.89
N GLN A 88 35.81 -0.90 6.64
CA GLN A 88 36.81 -0.59 5.63
C GLN A 88 37.69 0.60 6.01
N PHE A 89 37.12 1.60 6.64
CA PHE A 89 37.83 2.81 7.06
C PHE A 89 38.33 2.79 8.50
N GLY A 90 38.11 1.71 9.25
CA GLY A 90 38.50 1.60 10.64
C GLY A 90 37.80 2.64 11.57
N LEU A 91 36.58 3.01 11.23
CA LEU A 91 35.81 4.04 11.95
C LEU A 91 34.70 3.41 12.81
N PRO A 92 34.29 4.09 13.90
CA PRO A 92 33.01 3.78 14.54
C PRO A 92 31.85 3.92 13.54
N VAL A 93 30.79 3.10 13.71
CA VAL A 93 29.63 3.09 12.82
C VAL A 93 28.98 4.47 12.72
N GLU A 94 28.86 5.17 13.84
CA GLU A 94 28.30 6.52 13.93
C GLU A 94 29.14 7.54 13.14
N ALA A 95 30.45 7.41 13.16
CA ALA A 95 31.36 8.27 12.39
C ALA A 95 31.26 8.02 10.89
N ALA A 96 31.18 6.75 10.48
CA ALA A 96 30.98 6.37 9.09
C ALA A 96 29.60 6.84 8.57
N GLN A 97 28.56 6.67 9.38
CA GLN A 97 27.23 7.18 9.05
C GLN A 97 27.23 8.70 8.86
N LYS A 98 27.87 9.43 9.78
CA LYS A 98 27.98 10.88 9.66
C LYS A 98 28.74 11.30 8.41
N MET A 99 29.83 10.65 8.08
CA MET A 99 30.58 10.94 6.83
C MET A 99 29.71 10.76 5.59
N ILE A 100 28.93 9.66 5.52
CA ILE A 100 28.01 9.40 4.41
C ILE A 100 26.93 10.49 4.37
N GLN A 101 26.38 10.88 5.53
CA GLN A 101 25.39 11.94 5.63
C GLN A 101 25.94 13.29 5.16
N ASP A 102 27.15 13.64 5.59
CA ASP A 102 27.80 14.90 5.19
C ASP A 102 28.12 14.92 3.69
N ASP A 103 28.49 13.80 3.12
CA ASP A 103 28.73 13.68 1.66
C ASP A 103 27.42 13.82 0.87
N TRP A 104 26.37 13.14 1.27
CA TRP A 104 25.07 13.25 0.62
C TRP A 104 24.48 14.64 0.74
N ASN A 105 24.62 15.31 1.88
CA ASN A 105 24.22 16.71 2.06
C ASN A 105 24.95 17.64 1.09
N ARG A 106 26.26 17.47 0.93
CA ARG A 106 27.07 18.29 0.00
C ARG A 106 26.65 18.11 -1.45
N ASN A 107 26.25 16.89 -1.81
CA ASN A 107 25.84 16.53 -3.18
C ASN A 107 24.33 16.76 -3.43
N GLY A 108 23.58 17.27 -2.45
CA GLY A 108 22.13 17.51 -2.58
C GLY A 108 21.28 16.24 -2.66
N ASN A 109 21.82 15.09 -2.25
CA ASN A 109 21.11 13.83 -2.24
C ASN A 109 20.20 13.73 -1.00
N MET A 110 19.11 12.95 -1.15
CA MET A 110 18.23 12.66 -0.03
C MET A 110 18.88 11.63 0.91
N LEU A 111 19.00 11.99 2.17
CA LEU A 111 19.55 11.11 3.20
C LEU A 111 18.55 10.01 3.56
N PRO A 112 18.99 8.77 3.74
CA PRO A 112 18.16 7.74 4.36
C PRO A 112 17.70 8.20 5.75
N GLY A 113 16.42 8.07 6.00
CA GLY A 113 15.81 8.58 7.23
C GLY A 113 15.39 10.06 7.20
N TRP A 114 15.59 10.73 6.06
CA TRP A 114 15.24 12.14 5.90
C TRP A 114 14.18 12.31 4.80
N LEU A 115 13.17 13.11 5.09
CA LEU A 115 12.19 13.55 4.11
C LEU A 115 12.49 15.00 3.74
N PRO A 116 12.69 15.30 2.46
CA PRO A 116 12.85 16.70 2.05
C PRO A 116 11.52 17.44 2.22
N ALA A 117 11.59 18.75 2.50
CA ALA A 117 10.39 19.59 2.65
C ALA A 117 9.45 19.48 1.44
N ASN A 118 9.99 19.39 0.23
CA ASN A 118 9.21 19.25 -0.99
C ASN A 118 8.39 17.93 -1.07
N TRP A 119 8.72 16.91 -0.25
CA TRP A 119 7.86 15.73 -0.13
C TRP A 119 6.51 16.13 0.45
N ARG A 120 6.52 16.92 1.50
CA ARG A 120 5.32 17.42 2.18
C ARG A 120 4.59 18.44 1.31
N ASP A 121 5.35 19.45 0.82
CA ASP A 121 4.78 20.61 0.10
C ASP A 121 4.20 20.21 -1.26
N GLY A 122 4.66 19.12 -1.84
CA GLY A 122 4.15 18.58 -3.10
C GLY A 122 3.00 17.58 -2.96
N ARG A 123 2.46 17.35 -1.75
CA ARG A 123 1.40 16.37 -1.48
C ARG A 123 0.27 16.96 -0.66
N LEU A 124 -0.91 16.36 -0.84
CA LEU A 124 -2.09 16.66 -0.03
C LEU A 124 -2.58 15.37 0.63
N MET A 125 -3.21 15.54 1.79
CA MET A 125 -4.02 14.54 2.43
C MET A 125 -5.46 14.67 1.93
N TYR A 126 -5.92 13.67 1.20
CA TYR A 126 -7.28 13.61 0.68
C TYR A 126 -8.16 12.76 1.59
N THR A 127 -9.38 13.23 1.84
CA THR A 127 -10.45 12.41 2.41
C THR A 127 -11.37 12.01 1.27
N LEU A 128 -11.43 10.71 0.99
CA LEU A 128 -12.20 10.14 -0.10
C LEU A 128 -13.38 9.35 0.46
N ARG A 129 -14.54 9.51 -0.16
CA ARG A 129 -15.75 8.75 0.17
C ARG A 129 -16.24 7.96 -1.03
N ILE A 130 -16.50 6.68 -0.80
CA ILE A 130 -17.20 5.80 -1.71
C ILE A 130 -18.55 5.54 -1.09
N SER A 131 -19.61 6.13 -1.66
CA SER A 131 -20.95 6.19 -1.04
C SER A 131 -21.83 5.02 -1.44
N GLU A 132 -21.56 4.38 -2.57
CA GLU A 132 -22.36 3.27 -3.05
C GLU A 132 -22.22 2.04 -2.15
N PRO A 133 -23.27 1.24 -2.00
CA PRO A 133 -23.22 -0.04 -1.29
C PRO A 133 -22.46 -1.07 -2.11
N ILE A 134 -21.14 -1.00 -2.07
CA ILE A 134 -20.25 -1.92 -2.77
C ILE A 134 -19.64 -2.92 -1.79
N ARG A 135 -19.22 -4.07 -2.32
CA ARG A 135 -18.62 -5.16 -1.53
C ARG A 135 -17.12 -5.18 -1.68
N TRP A 136 -16.46 -5.29 -0.54
CA TRP A 136 -15.02 -5.40 -0.40
C TRP A 136 -14.69 -6.79 0.11
N VAL A 137 -13.82 -7.53 -0.57
CA VAL A 137 -13.32 -8.80 -0.02
C VAL A 137 -12.48 -8.51 1.23
N ASP A 138 -12.84 -9.14 2.34
CA ASP A 138 -12.10 -9.02 3.60
C ASP A 138 -10.98 -10.07 3.65
N LEU A 139 -9.76 -9.63 3.37
CA LEU A 139 -8.58 -10.50 3.38
C LEU A 139 -8.11 -10.89 4.79
N THR A 140 -8.70 -10.28 5.84
CA THR A 140 -8.36 -10.62 7.23
C THR A 140 -9.23 -11.73 7.79
N ALA A 141 -10.33 -12.06 7.13
CA ALA A 141 -11.27 -13.10 7.54
C ALA A 141 -10.73 -14.51 7.24
N ALA A 142 -10.95 -15.42 8.16
CA ALA A 142 -10.54 -16.82 8.02
C ALA A 142 -11.18 -17.49 6.79
N GLU A 143 -12.43 -17.13 6.48
CA GLU A 143 -13.18 -17.62 5.33
C GLU A 143 -12.50 -17.24 4.01
N SER A 144 -12.03 -16.00 3.88
CA SER A 144 -11.29 -15.56 2.70
C SER A 144 -9.96 -16.30 2.56
N ILE A 145 -9.22 -16.49 3.64
CA ILE A 145 -7.97 -17.25 3.63
C ILE A 145 -8.24 -18.71 3.22
N ALA A 146 -9.29 -19.31 3.75
CA ALA A 146 -9.69 -20.68 3.38
C ALA A 146 -10.11 -20.77 1.91
N ALA A 147 -10.85 -19.79 1.39
CA ALA A 147 -11.24 -19.72 -0.01
C ALA A 147 -10.01 -19.57 -0.93
N LEU A 148 -9.06 -18.68 -0.59
CA LEU A 148 -7.82 -18.52 -1.35
C LEU A 148 -7.00 -19.82 -1.41
N ASN A 149 -6.85 -20.52 -0.27
CA ASN A 149 -6.17 -21.82 -0.24
C ASN A 149 -6.88 -22.85 -1.11
N ARG A 150 -8.22 -22.87 -1.08
CA ARG A 150 -9.01 -23.83 -1.87
C ARG A 150 -8.90 -23.58 -3.37
N HIS A 151 -8.96 -22.31 -3.80
CA HIS A 151 -9.03 -21.96 -5.22
C HIS A 151 -7.66 -21.73 -5.85
N LEU A 152 -6.69 -21.21 -5.09
CA LEU A 152 -5.38 -20.81 -5.62
C LEU A 152 -4.22 -21.60 -5.01
N GLY A 153 -4.43 -22.39 -3.97
CA GLY A 153 -3.33 -23.02 -3.22
C GLY A 153 -2.36 -23.79 -4.10
N GLN A 154 -2.88 -24.65 -4.99
CA GLN A 154 -2.02 -25.42 -5.91
C GLN A 154 -1.24 -24.53 -6.90
N GLN A 155 -1.89 -23.49 -7.44
CA GLN A 155 -1.25 -22.55 -8.36
C GLN A 155 -0.16 -21.74 -7.66
N LEU A 156 -0.43 -21.26 -6.43
CA LEU A 156 0.52 -20.46 -5.66
C LEU A 156 1.72 -21.30 -5.19
N ASP A 157 1.49 -22.55 -4.84
CA ASP A 157 2.57 -23.49 -4.49
C ASP A 157 3.48 -23.74 -5.69
N HIS A 158 2.90 -24.07 -6.85
CA HIS A 158 3.65 -24.34 -8.06
C HIS A 158 4.42 -23.14 -8.60
N ALA A 159 3.78 -21.94 -8.59
CA ALA A 159 4.39 -20.74 -9.20
C ALA A 159 5.33 -19.97 -8.25
N PHE A 160 5.06 -19.99 -6.94
CA PHE A 160 5.75 -19.13 -5.97
C PHE A 160 6.25 -19.89 -4.74
N GLY A 161 6.07 -21.22 -4.66
CA GLY A 161 6.47 -22.02 -3.51
C GLY A 161 5.65 -21.74 -2.23
N ILE A 162 4.42 -21.23 -2.39
CA ILE A 162 3.54 -20.88 -1.28
C ILE A 162 2.58 -22.05 -1.02
N GLY A 163 3.00 -22.99 -0.18
CA GLY A 163 2.20 -24.17 0.17
C GLY A 163 0.91 -23.86 0.93
N THR A 164 0.82 -22.71 1.61
CA THR A 164 -0.38 -22.29 2.34
C THR A 164 -0.47 -20.76 2.38
N VAL A 165 -1.60 -20.22 1.94
CA VAL A 165 -1.90 -18.79 2.09
C VAL A 165 -2.25 -18.50 3.54
N THR A 166 -1.60 -17.49 4.10
CA THR A 166 -1.80 -17.00 5.47
C THR A 166 -1.90 -15.47 5.47
N LEU A 167 -2.21 -14.86 6.61
CA LEU A 167 -2.09 -13.40 6.75
C LEU A 167 -0.67 -12.92 6.48
N GLY A 168 0.35 -13.72 6.82
CA GLY A 168 1.75 -13.43 6.52
C GLY A 168 2.02 -13.38 5.01
N THR A 169 1.44 -14.29 4.23
CA THR A 169 1.50 -14.28 2.77
C THR A 169 0.89 -12.99 2.21
N LEU A 170 -0.31 -12.63 2.68
CA LEU A 170 -1.04 -11.44 2.22
C LEU A 170 -0.36 -10.10 2.65
N ALA A 171 0.38 -10.11 3.75
CA ALA A 171 1.17 -8.97 4.23
C ALA A 171 2.61 -8.97 3.67
N GLY A 172 3.01 -10.02 2.97
CA GLY A 172 4.38 -10.25 2.49
C GLY A 172 4.87 -9.25 1.44
N GLU A 173 6.15 -9.40 1.09
CA GLU A 173 6.82 -8.59 0.07
C GLU A 173 6.81 -9.24 -1.32
N ASP A 174 6.37 -10.48 -1.43
CA ASP A 174 6.25 -11.17 -2.71
C ASP A 174 5.13 -10.53 -3.54
N ARG A 175 5.52 -9.66 -4.46
CA ARG A 175 4.60 -8.90 -5.32
C ARG A 175 3.99 -9.78 -6.40
N GLU A 176 4.71 -10.75 -6.90
CA GLU A 176 4.18 -11.68 -7.89
C GLU A 176 3.00 -12.47 -7.32
N ALA A 177 3.19 -13.04 -6.12
CA ALA A 177 2.15 -13.80 -5.44
C ALA A 177 0.95 -12.94 -5.02
N THR A 178 1.20 -11.79 -4.38
CA THR A 178 0.11 -10.95 -3.86
C THR A 178 -0.71 -10.29 -4.97
N THR A 179 -0.09 -9.93 -6.09
CA THR A 179 -0.80 -9.38 -7.25
C THR A 179 -1.52 -10.48 -8.03
N ALA A 180 -1.00 -11.71 -8.10
CA ALA A 180 -1.73 -12.85 -8.67
C ALA A 180 -3.01 -13.16 -7.88
N ILE A 181 -2.93 -13.12 -6.53
CA ILE A 181 -4.11 -13.23 -5.67
C ILE A 181 -5.11 -12.08 -5.96
N ALA A 182 -4.62 -10.84 -6.07
CA ALA A 182 -5.46 -9.68 -6.35
C ALA A 182 -6.15 -9.76 -7.72
N GLU A 183 -5.45 -10.24 -8.74
CA GLU A 183 -6.04 -10.48 -10.07
C GLU A 183 -7.18 -11.50 -10.01
N TRP A 184 -6.94 -12.63 -9.36
CA TRP A 184 -7.99 -13.62 -9.18
C TRP A 184 -9.20 -13.05 -8.44
N LEU A 185 -8.97 -12.29 -7.34
CA LEU A 185 -10.05 -11.65 -6.58
C LEU A 185 -10.82 -10.62 -7.41
N ARG A 186 -10.13 -9.89 -8.29
CA ARG A 186 -10.77 -8.91 -9.18
C ARG A 186 -11.78 -9.55 -10.12
N GLU A 187 -11.57 -10.79 -10.52
CA GLU A 187 -12.46 -11.51 -11.43
C GLU A 187 -13.62 -12.26 -10.73
N GLN A 188 -13.67 -12.22 -9.39
CA GLN A 188 -14.74 -12.91 -8.67
C GLN A 188 -16.05 -12.12 -8.71
N VAL A 189 -17.11 -12.78 -9.11
CA VAL A 189 -18.50 -12.30 -9.00
C VAL A 189 -19.05 -12.79 -7.65
N LEU A 190 -19.60 -11.87 -6.88
CA LEU A 190 -20.18 -12.16 -5.55
C LEU A 190 -21.68 -12.46 -5.67
N ASP A 191 -22.31 -12.87 -4.57
CA ASP A 191 -23.71 -13.31 -4.53
C ASP A 191 -24.74 -12.26 -5.02
N ASP A 192 -24.37 -10.99 -5.08
CA ASP A 192 -25.19 -9.91 -5.65
C ASP A 192 -25.07 -9.78 -7.17
N GLY A 193 -24.30 -10.65 -7.80
CA GLY A 193 -24.05 -10.62 -9.24
C GLY A 193 -23.03 -9.57 -9.67
N ASN A 194 -22.40 -8.85 -8.73
CA ASN A 194 -21.39 -7.85 -9.02
C ASN A 194 -19.98 -8.36 -8.71
N TYR A 195 -19.00 -7.79 -9.39
CA TYR A 195 -17.60 -7.99 -9.02
C TYR A 195 -17.27 -7.30 -7.70
N ALA A 196 -16.31 -7.85 -6.95
CA ALA A 196 -15.76 -7.15 -5.81
C ALA A 196 -15.18 -5.79 -6.23
N ALA A 197 -15.46 -4.73 -5.47
CA ALA A 197 -14.94 -3.39 -5.75
C ALA A 197 -13.43 -3.28 -5.47
N GLY A 198 -12.94 -4.14 -4.62
CA GLY A 198 -11.57 -4.18 -4.17
C GLY A 198 -11.41 -5.07 -2.95
N VAL A 199 -10.32 -4.89 -2.24
CA VAL A 199 -10.01 -5.64 -1.02
C VAL A 199 -9.88 -4.72 0.19
N ARG A 200 -10.25 -5.25 1.35
CA ARG A 200 -9.97 -4.70 2.66
C ARG A 200 -8.90 -5.55 3.34
N ALA A 201 -7.89 -4.92 3.90
CA ALA A 201 -6.81 -5.60 4.61
C ALA A 201 -6.29 -4.74 5.76
N HIS A 202 -5.44 -5.29 6.61
CA HIS A 202 -4.68 -4.50 7.56
C HIS A 202 -3.39 -3.96 6.94
N SER A 203 -3.01 -2.74 7.37
CA SER A 203 -1.68 -2.22 7.13
C SER A 203 -0.64 -3.13 7.79
N LYS A 204 0.40 -3.47 7.06
CA LYS A 204 1.55 -4.19 7.63
C LYS A 204 2.44 -3.31 8.51
N TYR A 205 2.17 -2.02 8.55
CA TYR A 205 2.97 -1.02 9.27
C TYR A 205 2.33 -0.49 10.54
N GLY A 206 1.24 -1.10 11.02
CA GLY A 206 0.61 -0.64 12.25
C GLY A 206 -0.79 -1.19 12.51
N GLY A 207 -1.25 -2.15 11.67
CA GLY A 207 -2.53 -2.84 11.89
C GLY A 207 -3.79 -2.01 11.61
N GLY A 208 -3.68 -0.75 11.18
CA GLY A 208 -4.80 0.05 10.74
C GLY A 208 -5.46 -0.52 9.48
N LEU A 209 -6.73 -0.24 9.25
CA LEU A 209 -7.45 -0.72 8.07
C LEU A 209 -6.97 0.01 6.81
N CYS A 210 -6.85 -0.76 5.73
CA CYS A 210 -6.55 -0.27 4.38
C CYS A 210 -7.50 -0.91 3.37
N TRP A 211 -7.76 -0.19 2.31
CA TRP A 211 -8.49 -0.68 1.15
C TRP A 211 -7.67 -0.48 -0.12
N ALA A 212 -7.73 -1.46 -1.02
CA ALA A 212 -7.28 -1.31 -2.38
C ALA A 212 -8.54 -1.32 -3.27
N TYR A 213 -8.84 -0.19 -3.87
CA TYR A 213 -10.01 0.02 -4.74
C TYR A 213 -9.58 -0.05 -6.20
N TRP A 214 -10.21 -0.92 -6.96
CA TRP A 214 -9.94 -1.07 -8.40
C TRP A 214 -10.85 -0.13 -9.19
N LEU A 215 -10.26 0.81 -9.94
CA LEU A 215 -10.99 1.79 -10.73
C LEU A 215 -11.53 1.17 -12.03
N ARG A 216 -12.47 0.24 -11.90
CA ARG A 216 -12.99 -0.55 -13.01
C ARG A 216 -13.64 0.29 -14.09
N ARG A 217 -14.48 1.27 -13.67
CA ARG A 217 -15.18 2.12 -14.64
C ARG A 217 -14.22 2.94 -15.48
N GLN A 218 -13.17 3.47 -14.85
CA GLN A 218 -12.11 4.20 -15.52
C GLN A 218 -11.31 3.29 -16.45
N ASP A 219 -10.92 2.11 -15.99
CA ASP A 219 -10.18 1.12 -16.78
C ASP A 219 -10.98 0.65 -18.01
N ASP A 220 -12.28 0.40 -17.83
CA ASP A 220 -13.20 -0.03 -18.88
C ASP A 220 -13.76 1.11 -19.74
N ARG A 221 -13.31 2.35 -19.51
CA ARG A 221 -13.76 3.58 -20.21
C ARG A 221 -15.27 3.85 -20.08
N LEU A 222 -15.87 3.43 -18.96
CA LEU A 222 -17.27 3.65 -18.62
C LEU A 222 -17.53 4.95 -17.87
N GLY A 223 -16.51 5.80 -17.75
CA GLY A 223 -16.54 7.05 -17.01
C GLY A 223 -15.87 6.95 -15.62
N PRO A 224 -15.98 7.98 -14.78
CA PRO A 224 -15.36 8.01 -13.46
C PRO A 224 -15.98 6.96 -12.54
N ASP A 225 -15.16 6.42 -11.65
CA ASP A 225 -15.60 5.60 -10.54
C ASP A 225 -16.33 6.47 -9.48
N PRO A 226 -17.26 5.90 -8.67
CA PRO A 226 -18.12 6.64 -7.75
C PRO A 226 -17.37 7.05 -6.46
N VAL A 227 -16.24 7.72 -6.62
CA VAL A 227 -15.41 8.22 -5.54
C VAL A 227 -15.54 9.74 -5.43
N GLN A 228 -15.90 10.22 -4.26
CA GLN A 228 -16.06 11.63 -3.96
C GLN A 228 -14.87 12.13 -3.14
N ILE A 229 -14.27 13.23 -3.54
CA ILE A 229 -13.29 13.96 -2.74
C ILE A 229 -14.07 14.82 -1.75
N GLN A 230 -14.05 14.44 -0.46
CA GLN A 230 -14.74 15.20 0.60
C GLN A 230 -13.90 16.35 1.13
N ALA A 231 -12.59 16.16 1.19
CA ALA A 231 -11.67 17.18 1.67
C ALA A 231 -10.28 16.99 1.07
N GLU A 232 -9.60 18.10 0.93
CA GLU A 232 -8.19 18.21 0.59
C GLU A 232 -7.52 19.07 1.67
N ALA A 233 -6.43 18.59 2.22
CA ALA A 233 -5.70 19.30 3.26
C ALA A 233 -4.21 19.29 2.99
N GLU A 234 -3.58 20.43 3.17
CA GLU A 234 -2.12 20.54 3.18
C GLU A 234 -1.52 19.72 4.32
N ILE A 235 -0.34 19.18 4.09
CA ILE A 235 0.40 18.45 5.10
C ILE A 235 1.29 19.43 5.86
N HIS A 236 0.85 19.87 7.01
CA HIS A 236 1.57 20.86 7.80
C HIS A 236 2.70 20.23 8.62
N ARG A 237 3.77 21.00 8.83
CA ARG A 237 4.92 20.59 9.67
C ARG A 237 4.50 20.15 11.07
N ASN A 238 3.45 20.76 11.61
CA ASN A 238 2.96 20.51 12.97
C ASN A 238 1.82 19.48 13.02
N ASP A 239 1.59 18.73 11.92
CA ASP A 239 0.59 17.65 11.90
C ASP A 239 0.98 16.56 12.92
N ALA A 240 0.13 16.33 13.90
CA ALA A 240 0.41 15.41 15.00
C ALA A 240 0.53 13.95 14.53
N ASP A 241 -0.27 13.53 13.54
CA ASP A 241 -0.22 12.17 12.99
C ASP A 241 1.03 11.95 12.15
N LEU A 242 1.44 12.96 11.35
CA LEU A 242 2.73 12.95 10.65
C LEU A 242 3.89 12.82 11.64
N ASN A 243 3.94 13.70 12.63
CA ASN A 243 5.05 13.72 13.60
C ASN A 243 5.12 12.43 14.43
N HIS A 244 3.99 11.83 14.76
CA HIS A 244 3.96 10.52 15.39
C HIS A 244 4.62 9.44 14.52
N VAL A 245 4.27 9.38 13.23
CA VAL A 245 4.85 8.38 12.32
C VAL A 245 6.32 8.66 12.02
N LEU A 246 6.72 9.93 11.87
CA LEU A 246 8.13 10.30 11.73
C LEU A 246 8.94 9.79 12.92
N SER A 247 8.48 10.05 14.14
CA SER A 247 9.14 9.57 15.37
C SER A 247 9.21 8.04 15.41
N LEU A 248 8.10 7.36 15.10
CA LEU A 248 8.02 5.88 15.08
C LEU A 248 9.03 5.26 14.09
N TYR A 249 9.26 5.92 12.96
CA TYR A 249 10.13 5.43 11.90
C TYR A 249 11.58 5.94 11.98
N GLY A 250 11.87 6.82 12.94
CA GLY A 250 13.17 7.48 13.04
C GLY A 250 13.45 8.37 11.84
N LEU A 251 12.42 9.05 11.30
CA LEU A 251 12.51 9.94 10.16
C LEU A 251 12.52 11.40 10.62
N GLU A 252 13.29 12.22 9.94
CA GLU A 252 13.27 13.67 10.09
C GLU A 252 12.69 14.31 8.82
N CYS A 253 11.79 15.29 8.97
CA CYS A 253 11.28 16.12 7.88
C CYS A 253 11.85 17.52 8.00
N ARG A 254 12.61 17.98 7.03
CA ARG A 254 13.20 19.31 6.95
C ARG A 254 12.41 20.26 6.07
#